data_de6271d3b13ad402f666174e250373bd
#
_entry.id   de6271d3b13ad402f666174e250373bd
#
_cell.length_a   1.000
_cell.length_b   1.000
_cell.length_c   1.000
_cell.angle_alpha   90.00
_cell.angle_beta   90.00
_cell.angle_gamma   90.00
#
_symmetry.space_group_name_H-M   'P 1'
#
loop_
_entity.id
_entity.type
_entity.pdbx_description
1 polymer ?
#
loop_
_entity_poly.entity_id
_entity_poly.type
_entity_poly.pdbx_seq_one_letter_code
_entity_poly.pdbx_strand_id
1 'polypeptide(L)'
;VDISAELIEQIVAHAREIPKEECCGVVAVEPGAPAQAVRVFRAENVHASPLKFEIESEELRKLYSACLEIGDLGAIYHSHVRSPPYPSQTDINFAAKWPGVEWIIIGLVDPENPEVRSYAIEKGVVREVEIAQIAV
;
A
#
# COMPACT_ATOMS: atom_id res chain seq x y z
N VAL A 1 -8.68 -0.68 -7.41
CA VAL A 1 -7.69 0.12 -8.15
C VAL A 1 -7.00 -0.76 -9.18
N ASP A 2 -7.03 -0.32 -10.44
CA ASP A 2 -6.24 -0.97 -11.50
C ASP A 2 -4.82 -0.43 -11.42
N ILE A 3 -3.84 -1.32 -11.55
CA ILE A 3 -2.43 -0.94 -11.42
C ILE A 3 -1.59 -1.69 -12.44
N SER A 4 -0.63 -0.98 -13.08
CA SER A 4 0.26 -1.60 -14.06
C SER A 4 1.29 -2.51 -13.39
N ALA A 5 1.80 -3.49 -14.15
CA ALA A 5 2.88 -4.36 -13.68
C ALA A 5 4.12 -3.55 -13.30
N GLU A 6 4.41 -2.46 -14.00
CA GLU A 6 5.53 -1.58 -13.70
C GLU A 6 5.41 -0.93 -12.32
N LEU A 7 4.22 -0.44 -11.96
CA LEU A 7 3.99 0.16 -10.65
C LEU A 7 4.01 -0.89 -9.53
N ILE A 8 3.49 -2.08 -9.79
CA ILE A 8 3.60 -3.20 -8.85
C ILE A 8 5.07 -3.54 -8.61
N GLU A 9 5.89 -3.57 -9.66
CA GLU A 9 7.33 -3.81 -9.50
C GLU A 9 8.01 -2.73 -8.67
N GLN A 10 7.61 -1.48 -8.78
CA GLN A 10 8.13 -0.41 -7.93
C GLN A 10 7.82 -0.67 -6.45
N ILE A 11 6.61 -1.11 -6.16
CA ILE A 11 6.19 -1.45 -4.80
C ILE A 11 6.98 -2.65 -4.27
N VAL A 12 7.11 -3.70 -5.06
CA VAL A 12 7.87 -4.90 -4.70
C VAL A 12 9.35 -4.57 -4.52
N ALA A 13 9.92 -3.75 -5.39
CA ALA A 13 11.31 -3.30 -5.28
C ALA A 13 11.55 -2.58 -3.96
N HIS A 14 10.63 -1.70 -3.54
CA HIS A 14 10.72 -1.01 -2.27
C HIS A 14 10.76 -2.01 -1.10
N ALA A 15 9.89 -3.01 -1.11
CA ALA A 15 9.87 -4.04 -0.08
C ALA A 15 11.19 -4.84 -0.04
N ARG A 16 11.75 -5.17 -1.20
CA ARG A 16 13.01 -5.92 -1.30
C ARG A 16 14.23 -5.11 -0.89
N GLU A 17 14.19 -3.80 -1.06
CA GLU A 17 15.29 -2.92 -0.66
C GLU A 17 15.35 -2.75 0.86
N ILE A 18 14.24 -2.98 1.57
CA ILE A 18 14.15 -2.86 3.01
C ILE A 18 13.55 -4.15 3.60
N PRO A 19 14.26 -5.29 3.48
CA PRO A 19 13.66 -6.59 3.82
C PRO A 19 13.54 -6.87 5.33
N LYS A 20 14.14 -6.04 6.18
CA LYS A 20 14.15 -6.26 7.64
C LYS A 20 13.13 -5.41 8.38
N GLU A 21 12.43 -4.52 7.69
CA GLU A 21 11.38 -3.70 8.29
C GLU A 21 10.20 -3.58 7.31
N GLU A 22 9.04 -3.21 7.81
CA GLU A 22 7.90 -2.94 6.96
C GLU A 22 8.17 -1.67 6.16
N CYS A 23 8.24 -1.78 4.84
CA CYS A 23 8.23 -0.61 3.98
C CYS A 23 6.81 -0.09 3.85
N CYS A 24 6.65 1.16 3.49
CA CYS A 24 5.34 1.76 3.28
C CYS A 24 5.38 2.88 2.26
N GLY A 25 4.21 3.23 1.75
CA GLY A 25 4.04 4.29 0.79
C GLY A 25 2.59 4.47 0.39
N VAL A 26 2.37 5.35 -0.56
CA VAL A 26 1.03 5.67 -1.06
C VAL A 26 0.99 5.58 -2.58
N VAL A 27 -0.19 5.37 -3.12
CA VAL A 27 -0.41 5.28 -4.56
C VAL A 27 -1.42 6.35 -4.97
N ALA A 28 -0.98 7.23 -5.87
CA ALA A 28 -1.86 8.20 -6.50
C ALA A 28 -2.63 7.54 -7.63
N VAL A 29 -3.91 7.87 -7.74
CA VAL A 29 -4.80 7.31 -8.75
C VAL A 29 -5.50 8.41 -9.52
N GLU A 30 -5.83 8.10 -10.76
CA GLU A 30 -6.83 8.84 -11.51
C GLU A 30 -8.18 8.26 -11.13
N PRO A 31 -9.10 9.09 -10.57
CA PRO A 31 -10.40 8.59 -10.14
C PRO A 31 -11.21 7.98 -11.27
N GLY A 32 -11.96 6.95 -10.96
CA GLY A 32 -12.80 6.25 -11.92
C GLY A 32 -13.42 5.02 -11.28
N ALA A 33 -14.14 4.27 -12.06
CA ALA A 33 -14.77 3.01 -11.64
C ALA A 33 -14.37 1.88 -12.60
N PRO A 34 -13.16 1.27 -12.40
CA PRO A 34 -12.24 1.42 -11.27
C PRO A 34 -11.29 2.60 -11.42
N ALA A 35 -10.75 3.07 -10.30
CA ALA A 35 -9.67 4.05 -10.30
C ALA A 35 -8.38 3.41 -10.85
N GLN A 36 -7.55 4.21 -11.49
CA GLN A 36 -6.30 3.73 -12.10
C GLN A 36 -5.09 4.33 -11.41
N ALA A 37 -4.20 3.48 -10.95
CA ALA A 37 -2.94 3.90 -10.34
C ALA A 37 -2.06 4.59 -11.38
N VAL A 38 -1.49 5.74 -11.03
CA VAL A 38 -0.63 6.52 -11.93
C VAL A 38 0.75 6.75 -11.36
N ARG A 39 0.92 6.74 -10.04
CA ARG A 39 2.22 6.97 -9.42
C ARG A 39 2.31 6.37 -8.02
N VAL A 40 3.49 5.84 -7.70
CA VAL A 40 3.82 5.33 -6.38
C VAL A 40 4.76 6.32 -5.69
N PHE A 41 4.45 6.68 -4.45
CA PHE A 41 5.31 7.50 -3.60
C PHE A 41 5.77 6.67 -2.42
N ARG A 42 7.07 6.53 -2.26
CA ARG A 42 7.66 5.86 -1.11
C ARG A 42 7.55 6.74 0.13
N ALA A 43 7.32 6.11 1.28
CA ALA A 43 7.32 6.77 2.58
C ALA A 43 8.32 6.10 3.51
N GLU A 44 8.64 6.76 4.60
CA GLU A 44 9.50 6.21 5.64
C GLU A 44 8.65 5.62 6.75
N ASN A 45 9.01 4.42 7.20
CA ASN A 45 8.43 3.83 8.39
C ASN A 45 9.18 4.38 9.61
N VAL A 46 8.53 5.24 10.39
CA VAL A 46 9.18 5.89 11.54
C VAL A 46 9.62 4.92 12.62
N HIS A 47 9.00 3.73 12.68
CA HIS A 47 9.38 2.69 13.65
C HIS A 47 10.56 1.85 13.20
N ALA A 48 10.87 1.83 11.90
CA ALA A 48 11.86 0.95 11.31
C ALA A 48 11.71 -0.50 11.83
N SER A 49 10.46 -0.96 11.94
CA SER A 49 10.09 -2.21 12.60
C SER A 49 9.67 -3.27 11.58
N PRO A 50 10.00 -4.56 11.83
CA PRO A 50 9.45 -5.67 11.03
C PRO A 50 8.03 -6.05 11.41
N LEU A 51 7.43 -5.43 12.43
CA LEU A 51 6.13 -5.82 12.98
C LEU A 51 5.04 -4.77 12.80
N LYS A 52 5.40 -3.54 12.49
CA LYS A 52 4.44 -2.46 12.31
C LYS A 52 5.03 -1.33 11.47
N PHE A 53 4.15 -0.51 10.91
CA PHE A 53 4.58 0.71 10.23
C PHE A 53 3.75 1.89 10.68
N GLU A 54 4.35 3.06 10.53
CA GLU A 54 3.67 4.34 10.69
C GLU A 54 4.36 5.36 9.80
N ILE A 55 3.56 6.16 9.09
CA ILE A 55 4.06 7.30 8.32
C ILE A 55 3.90 8.53 9.20
N GLU A 56 4.97 9.32 9.35
CA GLU A 56 4.92 10.54 10.14
C GLU A 56 3.85 11.48 9.57
N SER A 57 3.09 12.15 10.44
CA SER A 57 1.90 12.93 10.05
C SER A 57 2.18 14.00 9.01
N GLU A 58 3.30 14.71 9.13
CA GLU A 58 3.71 15.74 8.18
C GLU A 58 4.03 15.14 6.81
N GLU A 59 4.76 14.01 6.79
CA GLU A 59 5.06 13.30 5.56
C GLU A 59 3.78 12.80 4.90
N LEU A 60 2.88 12.19 5.66
CA LEU A 60 1.62 11.68 5.13
C LEU A 60 0.77 12.80 4.51
N ARG A 61 0.75 13.97 5.15
CA ARG A 61 0.04 15.12 4.62
C ARG A 61 0.63 15.60 3.31
N LYS A 62 1.97 15.65 3.20
CA LYS A 62 2.66 16.03 1.95
C LYS A 62 2.38 15.03 0.84
N LEU A 63 2.42 13.73 1.16
CA LEU A 63 2.13 12.69 0.18
C LEU A 63 0.68 12.74 -0.27
N TYR A 64 -0.24 12.97 0.64
CA TYR A 64 -1.65 13.14 0.30
C TYR A 64 -1.85 14.32 -0.66
N SER A 65 -1.23 15.47 -0.36
CA SER A 65 -1.28 16.63 -1.24
C SER A 65 -0.71 16.35 -2.62
N ALA A 66 0.41 15.61 -2.69
CA ALA A 66 1.00 15.22 -3.96
C ALA A 66 0.06 14.31 -4.76
N CYS A 67 -0.65 13.39 -4.10
CA CYS A 67 -1.66 12.57 -4.76
C CYS A 67 -2.81 13.41 -5.31
N LEU A 68 -3.27 14.40 -4.55
CA LEU A 68 -4.37 15.27 -4.98
C LEU A 68 -4.01 16.13 -6.20
N GLU A 69 -2.75 16.47 -6.38
CA GLU A 69 -2.30 17.18 -7.58
C GLU A 69 -2.42 16.33 -8.85
N ILE A 70 -2.38 15.01 -8.70
CA ILE A 70 -2.49 14.05 -9.81
C ILE A 70 -3.94 13.63 -10.00
N GLY A 71 -4.65 13.39 -8.90
CA GLY A 71 -6.02 12.92 -8.88
C GLY A 71 -6.49 12.71 -7.46
N ASP A 72 -6.20 11.55 -6.87
CA ASP A 72 -6.55 11.23 -5.49
C ASP A 72 -5.57 10.22 -4.90
N LEU A 73 -5.60 10.06 -3.59
CA LEU A 73 -4.92 8.97 -2.91
C LEU A 73 -5.83 7.75 -2.97
N GLY A 74 -5.39 6.72 -3.69
CA GLY A 74 -6.22 5.54 -3.95
C GLY A 74 -5.82 4.31 -3.16
N ALA A 75 -4.56 4.21 -2.72
CA ALA A 75 -4.08 3.08 -1.95
C ALA A 75 -2.95 3.47 -1.03
N ILE A 76 -2.83 2.75 0.08
CA ILE A 76 -1.68 2.79 0.97
C ILE A 76 -1.08 1.38 0.95
N TYR A 77 0.24 1.27 0.77
CA TYR A 77 0.89 -0.03 0.74
C TYR A 77 1.90 -0.18 1.85
N HIS A 78 2.11 -1.42 2.28
CA HIS A 78 3.19 -1.76 3.19
C HIS A 78 3.55 -3.23 3.01
N SER A 79 4.71 -3.63 3.55
CA SER A 79 5.14 -5.02 3.51
C SER A 79 4.95 -5.68 4.87
N HIS A 80 4.69 -7.00 4.83
CA HIS A 80 4.76 -7.88 5.99
C HIS A 80 6.03 -8.72 5.85
N VAL A 81 6.95 -8.57 6.78
CA VAL A 81 8.28 -9.20 6.69
C VAL A 81 8.22 -10.69 7.00
N ARG A 82 7.44 -11.08 8.02
CA ARG A 82 7.41 -12.45 8.55
C ARG A 82 6.03 -13.09 8.59
N SER A 83 4.99 -12.32 8.30
CA SER A 83 3.61 -12.80 8.31
C SER A 83 3.02 -12.80 6.91
N PRO A 84 1.92 -13.55 6.69
CA PRO A 84 1.22 -13.52 5.40
C PRO A 84 0.73 -12.12 5.07
N PRO A 85 0.52 -11.80 3.78
CA PRO A 85 0.02 -10.49 3.35
C PRO A 85 -1.48 -10.33 3.62
N TYR A 86 -1.84 -10.29 4.90
CA TYR A 86 -3.20 -10.09 5.37
C TYR A 86 -3.21 -8.99 6.44
N PRO A 87 -4.22 -8.09 6.46
CA PRO A 87 -4.23 -6.98 7.39
C PRO A 87 -4.18 -7.42 8.86
N SER A 88 -3.27 -6.82 9.61
CA SER A 88 -3.21 -6.98 11.06
C SER A 88 -4.29 -6.13 11.73
N GLN A 89 -4.51 -6.33 13.02
CA GLN A 89 -5.45 -5.47 13.76
C GLN A 89 -5.00 -4.01 13.74
N THR A 90 -3.70 -3.76 13.79
CA THR A 90 -3.15 -2.41 13.67
C THR A 90 -3.48 -1.80 12.31
N ASP A 91 -3.36 -2.58 11.24
CA ASP A 91 -3.71 -2.14 9.88
C ASP A 91 -5.20 -1.79 9.79
N ILE A 92 -6.06 -2.64 10.38
CA ILE A 92 -7.51 -2.42 10.38
C ILE A 92 -7.86 -1.13 11.12
N ASN A 93 -7.21 -0.89 12.26
CA ASN A 93 -7.42 0.33 13.04
C ASN A 93 -6.99 1.57 12.27
N PHE A 94 -5.87 1.49 11.57
CA PHE A 94 -5.37 2.58 10.74
C PHE A 94 -6.34 2.89 9.59
N ALA A 95 -6.88 1.84 8.98
CA ALA A 95 -7.80 1.96 7.84
C ALA A 95 -9.07 2.76 8.17
N ALA A 96 -9.49 2.76 9.43
CA ALA A 96 -10.66 3.52 9.85
C ALA A 96 -10.51 5.02 9.61
N LYS A 97 -9.28 5.52 9.54
CA LYS A 97 -8.97 6.94 9.30
C LYS A 97 -8.93 7.31 7.81
N TRP A 98 -8.96 6.31 6.92
CA TRP A 98 -8.81 6.50 5.48
C TRP A 98 -9.88 5.72 4.71
N PRO A 99 -11.17 6.10 4.87
CA PRO A 99 -12.25 5.39 4.18
C PRO A 99 -12.10 5.51 2.66
N GLY A 100 -12.40 4.43 1.96
CA GLY A 100 -12.32 4.38 0.49
C GLY A 100 -10.94 4.10 -0.09
N VAL A 101 -9.91 4.04 0.73
CA VAL A 101 -8.53 3.74 0.30
C VAL A 101 -8.34 2.22 0.31
N GLU A 102 -7.72 1.68 -0.75
CA GLU A 102 -7.32 0.28 -0.76
C GLU A 102 -6.00 0.08 -0.02
N TRP A 103 -5.82 -1.12 0.49
CA TRP A 103 -4.66 -1.50 1.29
C TRP A 103 -3.90 -2.59 0.56
N ILE A 104 -2.73 -2.24 0.02
CA ILE A 104 -1.86 -3.18 -0.72
C ILE A 104 -0.81 -3.68 0.25
N ILE A 105 -0.71 -5.00 0.40
CA ILE A 105 0.25 -5.64 1.30
C ILE A 105 1.15 -6.56 0.50
N ILE A 106 2.46 -6.42 0.70
CA ILE A 106 3.47 -7.25 0.08
C ILE A 106 3.96 -8.25 1.12
N GLY A 107 3.76 -9.53 0.90
CA GLY A 107 4.25 -10.58 1.79
C GLY A 107 5.65 -11.03 1.39
N LEU A 108 6.59 -10.99 2.34
CA LEU A 108 7.99 -11.37 2.15
C LEU A 108 8.37 -12.65 2.89
N VAL A 109 7.40 -13.51 3.22
CA VAL A 109 7.69 -14.82 3.84
C VAL A 109 8.65 -15.61 2.95
N ASP A 110 8.41 -15.59 1.63
CA ASP A 110 9.37 -16.07 0.64
C ASP A 110 9.85 -14.85 -0.17
N PRO A 111 11.05 -14.32 0.13
CA PRO A 111 11.55 -13.11 -0.55
C PRO A 111 11.79 -13.28 -2.04
N GLU A 112 11.95 -14.50 -2.52
CA GLU A 112 12.14 -14.79 -3.94
C GLU A 112 10.81 -14.79 -4.70
N ASN A 113 9.70 -15.03 -3.98
CA ASN A 113 8.36 -15.05 -4.56
C ASN A 113 7.42 -14.18 -3.70
N PRO A 114 7.60 -12.85 -3.71
CA PRO A 114 6.75 -11.97 -2.90
C PRO A 114 5.31 -12.03 -3.40
N GLU A 115 4.39 -12.09 -2.45
CA GLU A 115 2.96 -12.02 -2.76
C GLU A 115 2.49 -10.58 -2.63
N VAL A 116 1.64 -10.14 -3.55
CA VAL A 116 1.02 -8.82 -3.50
C VAL A 116 -0.49 -9.01 -3.47
N ARG A 117 -1.14 -8.49 -2.43
CA ARG A 117 -2.59 -8.58 -2.27
C ARG A 117 -3.15 -7.21 -1.91
N SER A 118 -4.39 -6.97 -2.29
CA SER A 118 -5.08 -5.72 -2.00
C SER A 118 -6.38 -5.99 -1.25
N TYR A 119 -6.73 -5.08 -0.37
CA TYR A 119 -7.89 -5.21 0.50
C TYR A 119 -8.67 -3.91 0.58
N ALA A 120 -9.99 -4.03 0.65
CA ALA A 120 -10.87 -2.96 1.10
C ALA A 120 -11.20 -3.23 2.56
N ILE A 121 -11.02 -2.23 3.41
CA ILE A 121 -11.30 -2.35 4.85
C ILE A 121 -12.31 -1.27 5.22
N GLU A 122 -13.54 -1.68 5.49
CA GLU A 122 -14.63 -0.78 5.83
C GLU A 122 -15.28 -1.21 7.13
N LYS A 123 -15.37 -0.28 8.10
CA LYS A 123 -15.98 -0.54 9.41
C LYS A 123 -15.43 -1.79 10.09
N GLY A 124 -14.12 -2.00 9.97
CA GLY A 124 -13.42 -3.15 10.55
C GLY A 124 -13.59 -4.45 9.79
N VAL A 125 -14.30 -4.45 8.66
CA VAL A 125 -14.49 -5.65 7.83
C VAL A 125 -13.47 -5.65 6.69
N VAL A 126 -12.69 -6.72 6.59
CA VAL A 126 -11.67 -6.91 5.57
C VAL A 126 -12.25 -7.69 4.40
N ARG A 127 -12.07 -7.18 3.19
CA ARG A 127 -12.47 -7.87 1.96
C ARG A 127 -11.30 -7.81 0.98
N GLU A 128 -10.86 -8.96 0.51
CA GLU A 128 -9.81 -8.98 -0.52
C GLU A 128 -10.37 -8.45 -1.83
N VAL A 129 -9.57 -7.61 -2.51
CA VAL A 129 -9.90 -7.02 -3.80
C VAL A 129 -8.91 -7.57 -4.82
N GLU A 130 -9.41 -7.99 -5.98
CA GLU A 130 -8.54 -8.45 -7.05
C GLU A 130 -7.65 -7.30 -7.54
N ILE A 131 -6.37 -7.58 -7.73
CA ILE A 131 -5.45 -6.64 -8.36
C ILE A 131 -5.54 -6.84 -9.86
N ALA A 132 -6.22 -5.92 -10.54
CA ALA A 132 -6.30 -5.94 -11.98
C ALA A 132 -5.07 -5.23 -12.55
N GLN A 133 -4.20 -5.98 -13.22
CA GLN A 133 -3.02 -5.42 -13.87
C GLN A 133 -3.41 -4.87 -15.23
N ILE A 134 -3.03 -3.60 -15.45
CA ILE A 134 -3.25 -2.95 -16.72
C ILE A 134 -2.09 -3.30 -17.65
N ALA A 135 -2.39 -3.73 -18.87
CA ALA A 135 -1.35 -3.93 -19.88
C ALA A 135 -0.74 -2.57 -20.25
N VAL A 136 0.58 -2.54 -20.26
CA VAL A 136 1.36 -1.34 -20.61
C VAL A 136 1.78 -1.42 -22.05
#